data_48587892fb0bbd68a36f14adf909e46d
#
_entry.id   48587892fb0bbd68a36f14adf909e46d
#
_cell.length_a   1.000
_cell.length_b   1.000
_cell.length_c   1.000
_cell.angle_alpha   90.00
_cell.angle_beta   90.00
_cell.angle_gamma   90.00
#
_symmetry.space_group_name_H-M   'P 1'
#
loop_
_entity.id
_entity.type
_entity.pdbx_description
1 polymer ?
#
loop_
_entity_poly.entity_id
_entity_poly.type
_entity_poly.pdbx_seq_one_letter_code
_entity_poly.pdbx_strand_id
1 'polypeptide(L)'
;MKRRLSTILFGVVFIAGLSLLLYPTVSDYWNSFHQSRAIASYVDAVDNTDEQKLDEMRKAAQAYNEKLLSKQDRYEMSDQDKAEYESLLDVSGTGVMGYVEIPSINVSLPIYHGTDNTILQIGVGHIEGTSLPVGGASTHCAVSGHRGLTSSKLFTDIDQMAEGDTFKLYVLCLLYTSPSPRDA
;
A
#
# COMPACT_ATOMS: atom_id res chain seq x y z
N MET A 1 18.33 39.23 -34.32
CA MET A 1 18.64 37.92 -33.69
C MET A 1 18.56 37.95 -32.17
N LYS A 2 19.17 38.87 -31.42
CA LYS A 2 19.18 38.88 -29.93
C LYS A 2 17.79 38.90 -29.28
N ARG A 3 16.81 39.67 -29.78
CA ARG A 3 15.45 39.73 -29.25
C ARG A 3 14.71 38.37 -29.35
N ARG A 4 14.85 37.66 -30.46
CA ARG A 4 14.21 36.33 -30.63
C ARG A 4 14.82 35.28 -29.71
N LEU A 5 16.15 35.32 -29.52
CA LEU A 5 16.85 34.43 -28.60
C LEU A 5 16.40 34.67 -27.15
N SER A 6 16.25 35.92 -26.73
CA SER A 6 15.74 36.28 -25.40
C SER A 6 14.32 35.78 -25.21
N THR A 7 13.42 35.94 -26.19
CA THR A 7 12.03 35.45 -26.09
C THR A 7 11.99 33.90 -26.00
N ILE A 8 12.81 33.21 -26.75
CA ILE A 8 12.91 31.73 -26.67
C ILE A 8 13.43 31.31 -25.30
N LEU A 9 14.46 31.97 -24.79
CA LEU A 9 15.01 31.69 -23.46
C LEU A 9 13.96 31.88 -22.35
N PHE A 10 13.20 32.98 -22.37
CA PHE A 10 12.10 33.20 -21.45
C PHE A 10 11.01 32.13 -21.55
N GLY A 11 10.67 31.73 -22.79
CA GLY A 11 9.72 30.65 -23.02
C GLY A 11 10.16 29.31 -22.38
N VAL A 12 11.43 28.96 -22.61
CA VAL A 12 12.00 27.73 -22.02
C VAL A 12 12.02 27.79 -20.49
N VAL A 13 12.46 28.90 -19.91
CA VAL A 13 12.46 29.07 -18.43
C VAL A 13 11.03 29.01 -17.87
N PHE A 14 10.08 29.65 -18.56
CA PHE A 14 8.67 29.61 -18.15
C PHE A 14 8.11 28.19 -18.19
N ILE A 15 8.33 27.45 -19.29
CA ILE A 15 7.86 26.06 -19.41
C ILE A 15 8.52 25.16 -18.34
N ALA A 16 9.82 25.32 -18.10
CA ALA A 16 10.52 24.56 -17.06
C ALA A 16 9.93 24.85 -15.66
N GLY A 17 9.71 26.13 -15.34
CA GLY A 17 9.11 26.53 -14.07
C GLY A 17 7.67 26.00 -13.91
N LEU A 18 6.86 26.08 -14.96
CA LEU A 18 5.50 25.56 -14.97
C LEU A 18 5.49 24.02 -14.81
N SER A 19 6.42 23.33 -15.48
CA SER A 19 6.54 21.85 -15.35
C SER A 19 6.90 21.44 -13.92
N LEU A 20 7.82 22.15 -13.27
CA LEU A 20 8.18 21.91 -11.87
C LEU A 20 6.99 22.20 -10.93
N LEU A 21 6.23 23.24 -11.19
CA LEU A 21 5.06 23.59 -10.39
C LEU A 21 3.94 22.55 -10.52
N LEU A 22 3.71 22.01 -11.71
CA LEU A 22 2.64 21.05 -11.99
C LEU A 22 3.05 19.60 -11.67
N TYR A 23 4.36 19.33 -11.53
CA TYR A 23 4.89 17.97 -11.33
C TYR A 23 4.19 17.22 -10.18
N PRO A 24 4.03 17.78 -8.98
CA PRO A 24 3.38 17.04 -7.87
C PRO A 24 1.95 16.63 -8.20
N THR A 25 1.16 17.53 -8.78
CA THR A 25 -0.25 17.28 -9.12
C THR A 25 -0.39 16.22 -10.21
N VAL A 26 0.43 16.31 -11.26
CA VAL A 26 0.40 15.35 -12.37
C VAL A 26 0.89 13.97 -11.90
N SER A 27 1.94 13.94 -11.10
CA SER A 27 2.50 12.70 -10.55
C SER A 27 1.54 12.01 -9.58
N ASP A 28 0.91 12.77 -8.67
CA ASP A 28 -0.11 12.25 -7.75
C ASP A 28 -1.32 11.67 -8.51
N TYR A 29 -1.82 12.37 -9.52
CA TYR A 29 -2.90 11.87 -10.38
C TYR A 29 -2.50 10.56 -11.09
N TRP A 30 -1.29 10.50 -11.64
CA TRP A 30 -0.77 9.30 -12.30
C TRP A 30 -0.66 8.13 -11.33
N ASN A 31 -0.10 8.34 -10.15
CA ASN A 31 0.05 7.31 -9.13
C ASN A 31 -1.32 6.85 -8.60
N SER A 32 -2.25 7.75 -8.33
CA SER A 32 -3.62 7.42 -7.91
C SER A 32 -4.34 6.55 -8.95
N PHE A 33 -4.15 6.82 -10.24
CA PHE A 33 -4.69 5.97 -11.31
C PHE A 33 -4.12 4.55 -11.27
N HIS A 34 -2.80 4.41 -11.05
CA HIS A 34 -2.15 3.11 -10.96
C HIS A 34 -2.55 2.35 -9.70
N GLN A 35 -2.68 3.04 -8.56
CA GLN A 35 -3.15 2.47 -7.30
C GLN A 35 -4.58 1.92 -7.44
N SER A 36 -5.49 2.70 -8.02
CA SER A 36 -6.86 2.28 -8.28
C SER A 36 -6.92 1.07 -9.21
N ARG A 37 -6.03 1.02 -10.21
CA ARG A 37 -5.95 -0.11 -11.14
C ARG A 37 -5.38 -1.36 -10.46
N ALA A 38 -4.40 -1.22 -9.58
CA ALA A 38 -3.85 -2.32 -8.79
C ALA A 38 -4.93 -2.93 -7.87
N ILE A 39 -5.71 -2.09 -7.19
CA ILE A 39 -6.84 -2.52 -6.37
C ILE A 39 -7.89 -3.22 -7.23
N ALA A 40 -8.29 -2.64 -8.37
CA ALA A 40 -9.28 -3.25 -9.25
C ALA A 40 -8.82 -4.63 -9.77
N SER A 41 -7.54 -4.77 -10.15
CA SER A 41 -6.97 -6.05 -10.56
C SER A 41 -6.95 -7.08 -9.43
N TYR A 42 -6.67 -6.63 -8.20
CA TYR A 42 -6.74 -7.49 -7.02
C TYR A 42 -8.18 -7.97 -6.74
N VAL A 43 -9.15 -7.05 -6.75
CA VAL A 43 -10.58 -7.38 -6.54
C VAL A 43 -11.06 -8.36 -7.60
N ASP A 44 -10.75 -8.11 -8.88
CA ASP A 44 -11.10 -9.01 -9.98
C ASP A 44 -10.48 -10.41 -9.80
N ALA A 45 -9.21 -10.49 -9.34
CA ALA A 45 -8.57 -11.76 -9.07
C ALA A 45 -9.24 -12.51 -7.90
N VAL A 46 -9.64 -11.80 -6.84
CA VAL A 46 -10.39 -12.39 -5.70
C VAL A 46 -11.74 -12.90 -6.16
N ASP A 47 -12.52 -12.09 -6.90
CA ASP A 47 -13.87 -12.44 -7.36
C ASP A 47 -13.89 -13.63 -8.33
N ASN A 48 -12.81 -13.80 -9.10
CA ASN A 48 -12.64 -14.92 -10.03
C ASN A 48 -11.96 -16.15 -9.40
N THR A 49 -11.60 -16.10 -8.12
CA THR A 49 -10.96 -17.23 -7.41
C THR A 49 -12.01 -18.02 -6.63
N ASP A 50 -11.93 -19.35 -6.71
CA ASP A 50 -12.79 -20.27 -5.99
C ASP A 50 -12.70 -20.04 -4.47
N GLU A 51 -13.86 -20.08 -3.78
CA GLU A 51 -13.96 -19.84 -2.34
C GLU A 51 -13.09 -20.82 -1.53
N GLN A 52 -13.00 -22.08 -1.97
CA GLN A 52 -12.13 -23.06 -1.33
C GLN A 52 -10.66 -22.66 -1.39
N LYS A 53 -10.20 -22.14 -2.54
CA LYS A 53 -8.84 -21.67 -2.72
C LYS A 53 -8.55 -20.42 -1.86
N LEU A 54 -9.51 -19.48 -1.78
CA LEU A 54 -9.39 -18.32 -0.89
C LEU A 54 -9.30 -18.74 0.58
N ASP A 55 -10.06 -19.75 1.00
CA ASP A 55 -10.00 -20.31 2.35
C ASP A 55 -8.65 -21.01 2.64
N GLU A 56 -8.11 -21.74 1.66
CA GLU A 56 -6.77 -22.33 1.75
C GLU A 56 -5.68 -21.25 1.90
N MET A 57 -5.74 -20.18 1.10
CA MET A 57 -4.81 -19.06 1.21
C MET A 57 -4.89 -18.38 2.57
N ARG A 58 -6.11 -18.19 3.09
CA ARG A 58 -6.33 -17.62 4.43
C ARG A 58 -5.73 -18.51 5.52
N LYS A 59 -5.98 -19.82 5.46
CA LYS A 59 -5.44 -20.79 6.43
C LYS A 59 -3.91 -20.84 6.37
N ALA A 60 -3.32 -20.76 5.19
CA ALA A 60 -1.87 -20.70 5.04
C ALA A 60 -1.29 -19.43 5.70
N ALA A 61 -1.92 -18.28 5.51
CA ALA A 61 -1.51 -17.04 6.15
C ALA A 61 -1.69 -17.08 7.69
N GLN A 62 -2.75 -17.71 8.19
CA GLN A 62 -2.94 -17.92 9.63
C GLN A 62 -1.86 -18.85 10.22
N ALA A 63 -1.55 -19.95 9.55
CA ALA A 63 -0.48 -20.85 9.97
C ALA A 63 0.90 -20.17 9.97
N TYR A 64 1.15 -19.29 8.98
CA TYR A 64 2.35 -18.44 8.97
C TYR A 64 2.39 -17.52 10.19
N ASN A 65 1.28 -16.85 10.53
CA ASN A 65 1.19 -15.99 11.71
C ASN A 65 1.47 -16.77 13.01
N GLU A 66 0.94 -17.97 13.15
CA GLU A 66 1.20 -18.85 14.32
C GLU A 66 2.69 -19.22 14.41
N LYS A 67 3.31 -19.62 13.29
CA LYS A 67 4.74 -19.91 13.20
C LYS A 67 5.59 -18.70 13.60
N LEU A 68 5.16 -17.50 13.17
CA LEU A 68 5.85 -16.24 13.45
C LEU A 68 5.89 -15.89 14.95
N LEU A 69 4.86 -16.25 15.74
CA LEU A 69 4.81 -15.99 17.17
C LEU A 69 5.93 -16.70 17.95
N SER A 70 6.40 -17.85 17.47
CA SER A 70 7.46 -18.65 18.08
C SER A 70 8.87 -18.26 17.60
N LYS A 71 8.98 -17.41 16.56
CA LYS A 71 10.27 -17.06 15.93
C LYS A 71 10.89 -15.86 16.66
N GLN A 72 12.08 -16.04 17.25
CA GLN A 72 12.80 -14.98 17.98
C GLN A 72 13.32 -13.88 17.04
N ASP A 73 13.89 -14.27 15.90
CA ASP A 73 14.51 -13.36 14.92
C ASP A 73 13.59 -13.12 13.70
N ARG A 74 12.31 -12.86 13.96
CA ARG A 74 11.28 -12.74 12.92
C ARG A 74 11.48 -11.58 11.93
N TYR A 75 12.30 -10.60 12.30
CA TYR A 75 12.65 -9.46 11.43
C TYR A 75 13.90 -9.72 10.58
N GLU A 76 14.63 -10.80 10.82
CA GLU A 76 15.78 -11.24 10.03
C GLU A 76 15.35 -12.47 9.20
N MET A 77 14.76 -12.22 8.05
CA MET A 77 14.21 -13.29 7.20
C MET A 77 15.33 -13.91 6.35
N SER A 78 15.41 -15.23 6.35
CA SER A 78 16.19 -15.96 5.35
C SER A 78 15.54 -15.84 3.97
N ASP A 79 16.28 -16.12 2.89
CA ASP A 79 15.73 -16.13 1.52
C ASP A 79 14.55 -17.08 1.39
N GLN A 80 14.55 -18.20 2.12
CA GLN A 80 13.45 -19.14 2.15
C GLN A 80 12.21 -18.57 2.87
N ASP A 81 12.41 -17.92 4.02
CA ASP A 81 11.31 -17.27 4.74
C ASP A 81 10.69 -16.15 3.90
N LYS A 82 11.53 -15.39 3.20
CA LYS A 82 11.08 -14.32 2.30
C LYS A 82 10.26 -14.87 1.15
N ALA A 83 10.71 -15.94 0.51
CA ALA A 83 9.96 -16.59 -0.56
C ALA A 83 8.61 -17.17 -0.07
N GLU A 84 8.58 -17.78 1.14
CA GLU A 84 7.33 -18.21 1.78
C GLU A 84 6.39 -17.03 2.00
N TYR A 85 6.88 -15.95 2.60
CA TYR A 85 6.12 -14.72 2.88
C TYR A 85 5.53 -14.09 1.60
N GLU A 86 6.35 -13.91 0.57
CA GLU A 86 5.94 -13.29 -0.70
C GLU A 86 4.90 -14.13 -1.47
N SER A 87 4.85 -15.45 -1.23
CA SER A 87 3.87 -16.34 -1.85
C SER A 87 2.49 -16.29 -1.19
N LEU A 88 2.39 -15.77 0.04
CA LEU A 88 1.15 -15.73 0.81
C LEU A 88 0.29 -14.53 0.43
N LEU A 89 -1.03 -14.73 0.31
CA LEU A 89 -2.02 -13.69 -0.01
C LEU A 89 -1.86 -13.01 -1.39
N ASP A 90 -0.93 -13.44 -2.23
CA ASP A 90 -0.76 -12.91 -3.59
C ASP A 90 -1.70 -13.61 -4.58
N VAL A 91 -2.99 -13.30 -4.50
CA VAL A 91 -4.04 -13.90 -5.36
C VAL A 91 -3.92 -13.44 -6.81
N SER A 92 -3.41 -12.23 -7.03
CA SER A 92 -3.30 -11.60 -8.36
C SER A 92 -1.97 -11.87 -9.07
N GLY A 93 -0.95 -12.39 -8.37
CA GLY A 93 0.41 -12.54 -8.88
C GLY A 93 1.16 -11.21 -9.06
N THR A 94 0.68 -10.15 -8.42
CA THR A 94 1.24 -8.78 -8.53
C THR A 94 1.92 -8.29 -7.26
N GLY A 95 1.98 -9.13 -6.21
CA GLY A 95 2.50 -8.79 -4.90
C GLY A 95 1.53 -7.97 -4.04
N VAL A 96 0.30 -7.76 -4.50
CA VAL A 96 -0.76 -7.10 -3.72
C VAL A 96 -1.46 -8.13 -2.84
N MET A 97 -1.39 -7.95 -1.51
CA MET A 97 -2.06 -8.82 -0.54
C MET A 97 -3.43 -8.33 -0.09
N GLY A 98 -3.76 -7.09 -0.41
CA GLY A 98 -5.01 -6.44 0.00
C GLY A 98 -4.98 -4.95 -0.26
N TYR A 99 -5.96 -4.23 0.28
CA TYR A 99 -5.96 -2.77 0.24
C TYR A 99 -6.55 -2.18 1.51
N VAL A 100 -6.17 -0.93 1.80
CA VAL A 100 -6.66 -0.15 2.93
C VAL A 100 -7.51 1.01 2.45
N GLU A 101 -8.64 1.24 3.12
CA GLU A 101 -9.48 2.42 2.95
C GLU A 101 -9.58 3.20 4.25
N ILE A 102 -9.44 4.53 4.16
CA ILE A 102 -9.67 5.48 5.24
C ILE A 102 -10.59 6.58 4.71
N PRO A 103 -11.91 6.41 4.85
CA PRO A 103 -12.88 7.30 4.21
C PRO A 103 -12.78 8.75 4.65
N SER A 104 -12.48 9.02 5.94
CA SER A 104 -12.39 10.37 6.50
C SER A 104 -11.33 11.25 5.83
N ILE A 105 -10.28 10.65 5.25
CA ILE A 105 -9.19 11.33 4.55
C ILE A 105 -9.10 10.94 3.07
N ASN A 106 -10.14 10.26 2.54
CA ASN A 106 -10.23 9.82 1.14
C ASN A 106 -9.01 9.01 0.67
N VAL A 107 -8.55 8.07 1.51
CA VAL A 107 -7.45 7.16 1.19
C VAL A 107 -8.01 5.81 0.75
N SER A 108 -7.50 5.30 -0.38
CA SER A 108 -7.71 3.93 -0.86
C SER A 108 -6.41 3.47 -1.54
N LEU A 109 -5.65 2.60 -0.87
CA LEU A 109 -4.28 2.25 -1.25
C LEU A 109 -4.07 0.73 -1.25
N PRO A 110 -3.38 0.18 -2.28
CA PRO A 110 -2.98 -1.22 -2.29
C PRO A 110 -1.90 -1.47 -1.23
N ILE A 111 -1.96 -2.65 -0.61
CA ILE A 111 -0.96 -3.13 0.35
C ILE A 111 -0.13 -4.20 -0.37
N TYR A 112 1.17 -3.96 -0.45
CA TYR A 112 2.14 -4.86 -1.06
C TYR A 112 2.94 -5.62 0.00
N HIS A 113 3.58 -6.71 -0.42
CA HIS A 113 4.58 -7.40 0.40
C HIS A 113 5.84 -6.53 0.54
N GLY A 114 6.35 -6.43 1.78
CA GLY A 114 7.58 -5.72 2.09
C GLY A 114 7.47 -4.20 2.08
N THR A 115 8.57 -3.55 2.44
CA THR A 115 8.68 -2.10 2.58
C THR A 115 9.84 -1.53 1.77
N ASP A 116 10.18 -2.18 0.66
CA ASP A 116 11.20 -1.68 -0.26
C ASP A 116 10.84 -0.29 -0.80
N ASN A 117 11.85 0.51 -1.11
CA ASN A 117 11.65 1.89 -1.56
C ASN A 117 10.75 1.98 -2.80
N THR A 118 10.82 1.01 -3.70
CA THR A 118 9.95 0.93 -4.89
C THR A 118 8.47 0.76 -4.53
N ILE A 119 8.18 -0.05 -3.53
CA ILE A 119 6.83 -0.28 -3.01
C ILE A 119 6.29 0.97 -2.32
N LEU A 120 7.10 1.55 -1.42
CA LEU A 120 6.68 2.72 -0.66
C LEU A 120 6.46 3.98 -1.51
N GLN A 121 6.95 4.01 -2.75
CA GLN A 121 6.65 5.10 -3.69
C GLN A 121 5.29 4.98 -4.38
N ILE A 122 4.73 3.78 -4.47
CA ILE A 122 3.50 3.50 -5.24
C ILE A 122 2.31 3.09 -4.37
N GLY A 123 2.53 2.66 -3.14
CA GLY A 123 1.47 2.16 -2.25
C GLY A 123 1.92 2.05 -0.81
N VAL A 124 1.26 1.15 -0.11
CA VAL A 124 1.55 0.80 1.28
C VAL A 124 2.27 -0.54 1.31
N GLY A 125 3.30 -0.66 2.12
CA GLY A 125 4.05 -1.89 2.32
C GLY A 125 3.70 -2.57 3.65
N HIS A 126 3.47 -3.87 3.64
CA HIS A 126 3.36 -4.66 4.85
C HIS A 126 4.76 -4.88 5.45
N ILE A 127 4.92 -4.59 6.74
CA ILE A 127 6.22 -4.73 7.41
C ILE A 127 6.51 -6.20 7.64
N GLU A 128 7.57 -6.69 7.01
CA GLU A 128 8.08 -8.05 7.17
C GLU A 128 8.34 -8.38 8.64
N GLY A 129 8.03 -9.60 9.06
CA GLY A 129 8.16 -10.02 10.45
C GLY A 129 6.99 -9.61 11.35
N THR A 130 6.03 -8.83 10.86
CA THR A 130 4.73 -8.63 11.51
C THR A 130 3.70 -9.64 10.99
N SER A 131 2.57 -9.81 11.68
CA SER A 131 1.54 -10.76 11.26
C SER A 131 0.87 -10.31 9.96
N LEU A 132 0.61 -11.24 9.06
CA LEU A 132 -0.20 -10.99 7.88
C LEU A 132 -1.63 -10.56 8.28
N PRO A 133 -2.30 -9.72 7.47
CA PRO A 133 -3.57 -9.06 7.80
C PRO A 133 -4.79 -9.99 7.65
N VAL A 134 -4.74 -11.17 8.27
CA VAL A 134 -5.83 -12.16 8.26
C VAL A 134 -6.48 -12.33 9.64
N GLY A 135 -6.17 -11.45 10.58
CA GLY A 135 -6.68 -11.50 11.95
C GLY A 135 -6.13 -12.67 12.75
N GLY A 136 -6.71 -12.89 13.90
CA GLY A 136 -6.35 -13.96 14.83
C GLY A 136 -5.91 -13.44 16.21
N ALA A 137 -5.98 -14.30 17.22
CA ALA A 137 -5.53 -13.95 18.57
C ALA A 137 -4.01 -13.75 18.59
N SER A 138 -3.56 -12.75 19.34
CA SER A 138 -2.13 -12.40 19.49
C SER A 138 -1.42 -12.02 18.19
N THR A 139 -2.17 -11.65 17.14
CA THR A 139 -1.60 -11.16 15.89
C THR A 139 -1.50 -9.63 15.88
N HIS A 140 -0.44 -9.11 15.28
CA HIS A 140 -0.24 -7.68 15.08
C HIS A 140 0.28 -7.44 13.66
N CYS A 141 -0.58 -6.89 12.80
CA CYS A 141 -0.23 -6.50 11.44
C CYS A 141 0.23 -5.05 11.45
N ALA A 142 1.36 -4.77 10.84
CA ALA A 142 1.85 -3.42 10.65
C ALA A 142 2.06 -3.11 9.16
N VAL A 143 1.61 -1.95 8.74
CA VAL A 143 1.79 -1.44 7.39
C VAL A 143 2.46 -0.07 7.43
N SER A 144 3.26 0.22 6.41
CA SER A 144 4.01 1.47 6.27
C SER A 144 3.69 2.14 4.94
N GLY A 145 3.60 3.45 4.95
CA GLY A 145 3.43 4.26 3.75
C GLY A 145 4.02 5.64 3.94
N HIS A 146 4.48 6.24 2.86
CA HIS A 146 5.05 7.58 2.92
C HIS A 146 4.02 8.65 3.30
N ARG A 147 4.49 9.65 4.06
CA ARG A 147 3.82 10.92 4.31
C ARG A 147 4.63 12.04 3.68
N GLY A 148 3.95 12.96 2.97
CA GLY A 148 4.62 14.13 2.37
C GLY A 148 5.47 13.83 1.14
N LEU A 149 5.23 12.71 0.45
CA LEU A 149 5.89 12.41 -0.81
C LEU A 149 5.35 13.33 -1.91
N THR A 150 6.25 13.98 -2.65
CA THR A 150 5.86 14.95 -3.70
C THR A 150 5.21 14.30 -4.92
N SER A 151 5.43 13.01 -5.13
CA SER A 151 4.92 12.25 -6.28
C SER A 151 3.59 11.54 -6.02
N SER A 152 3.19 11.36 -4.75
CA SER A 152 1.97 10.64 -4.36
C SER A 152 1.53 11.03 -2.96
N LYS A 153 0.24 11.23 -2.75
CA LYS A 153 -0.30 11.61 -1.43
C LYS A 153 -0.14 10.51 -0.39
N LEU A 154 -0.39 9.26 -0.75
CA LEU A 154 -0.36 8.11 0.16
C LEU A 154 -0.99 8.46 1.54
N PHE A 155 -0.22 8.39 2.64
CA PHE A 155 -0.65 8.74 4.00
C PHE A 155 -0.37 10.20 4.38
N THR A 156 -0.26 11.12 3.40
CA THR A 156 0.03 12.54 3.68
C THR A 156 -0.95 13.16 4.66
N ASP A 157 -2.23 12.85 4.54
CA ASP A 157 -3.31 13.42 5.33
C ASP A 157 -3.68 12.59 6.58
N ILE A 158 -2.86 11.61 6.97
CA ILE A 158 -3.17 10.71 8.10
C ILE A 158 -3.32 11.44 9.45
N ASP A 159 -2.69 12.60 9.59
CA ASP A 159 -2.83 13.46 10.78
C ASP A 159 -4.18 14.19 10.86
N GLN A 160 -4.97 14.17 9.82
CA GLN A 160 -6.33 14.72 9.82
C GLN A 160 -7.35 13.73 10.41
N MET A 161 -6.95 12.48 10.64
CA MET A 161 -7.82 11.51 11.33
C MET A 161 -8.12 11.96 12.75
N ALA A 162 -9.39 11.84 13.13
CA ALA A 162 -9.90 12.16 14.46
C ALA A 162 -10.29 10.88 15.21
N GLU A 163 -10.50 11.02 16.51
CA GLU A 163 -11.07 9.97 17.35
C GLU A 163 -12.47 9.58 16.82
N GLY A 164 -12.69 8.27 16.68
CA GLY A 164 -13.92 7.72 16.10
C GLY A 164 -13.86 7.48 14.58
N ASP A 165 -12.82 7.98 13.88
CA ASP A 165 -12.59 7.62 12.50
C ASP A 165 -12.21 6.14 12.39
N THR A 166 -12.55 5.53 11.26
CA THR A 166 -12.27 4.12 11.02
C THR A 166 -11.39 3.94 9.81
N PHE A 167 -10.53 2.94 9.85
CA PHE A 167 -9.90 2.38 8.67
C PHE A 167 -10.40 0.97 8.41
N LYS A 168 -10.40 0.57 7.16
CA LYS A 168 -10.86 -0.73 6.69
C LYS A 168 -9.75 -1.43 5.93
N LEU A 169 -9.49 -2.68 6.26
CA LEU A 169 -8.60 -3.55 5.51
C LEU A 169 -9.41 -4.60 4.77
N TYR A 170 -9.17 -4.69 3.48
CA TYR A 170 -9.77 -5.69 2.60
C TYR A 170 -8.71 -6.69 2.20
N VAL A 171 -8.86 -7.93 2.65
CA VAL A 171 -7.91 -9.03 2.38
C VAL A 171 -8.69 -10.26 2.00
N LEU A 172 -8.48 -10.77 0.79
CA LEU A 172 -9.33 -11.79 0.17
C LEU A 172 -10.80 -11.33 0.23
N CYS A 173 -11.74 -12.12 0.62
CA CYS A 173 -13.14 -11.73 0.82
C CYS A 173 -13.43 -11.14 2.22
N LEU A 174 -12.39 -10.84 3.02
CA LEU A 174 -12.54 -10.40 4.40
C LEU A 174 -12.44 -8.88 4.53
N LEU A 175 -13.33 -8.31 5.34
CA LEU A 175 -13.32 -6.90 5.72
C LEU A 175 -12.97 -6.80 7.21
N TYR A 176 -11.83 -6.19 7.51
CA TYR A 176 -11.45 -5.83 8.87
C TYR A 176 -11.65 -4.33 9.08
N THR A 177 -12.42 -3.96 10.09
CA THR A 177 -12.63 -2.55 10.47
C THR A 177 -12.05 -2.34 11.87
N SER A 178 -11.25 -1.30 12.03
CA SER A 178 -10.72 -0.90 13.32
C SER A 178 -10.92 0.60 13.54
N PRO A 179 -11.23 1.04 14.78
CA PRO A 179 -11.21 2.45 15.13
C PRO A 179 -9.79 3.01 15.07
N SER A 180 -9.68 4.34 14.97
CA SER A 180 -8.39 5.03 15.01
C SER A 180 -7.64 4.72 16.32
N PRO A 181 -6.32 4.43 16.29
CA PRO A 181 -5.56 3.96 17.46
C PRO A 181 -5.33 4.99 18.57
N ARG A 182 -5.99 6.14 18.53
CA ARG A 182 -5.90 7.14 19.63
C ARG A 182 -6.61 6.70 20.91
N ASP A 183 -7.31 5.54 20.88
CA ASP A 183 -8.06 4.98 22.02
C ASP A 183 -7.39 3.74 22.64
N ALA A 184 -6.16 3.43 22.29
CA ALA A 184 -5.42 2.28 22.81
C ALA A 184 -4.30 2.69 23.78
#